data_4d32b43c961c95ff41d7a8f43a0ee246
#
_entry.id   4d32b43c961c95ff41d7a8f43a0ee246
#
_cell.length_a   1.000
_cell.length_b   1.000
_cell.length_c   1.000
_cell.angle_alpha   90.00
_cell.angle_beta   90.00
_cell.angle_gamma   90.00
#
_symmetry.space_group_name_H-M   'P 1'
#
loop_
_entity.id
_entity.type
_entity.pdbx_description
1 polymer ?
#
loop_
_entity_poly.entity_id
_entity_poly.type
_entity_poly.pdbx_seq_one_letter_code
_entity_poly.pdbx_strand_id
1 'polypeptide(L)'
;MTTKAEIEIEQTATGSTLTSRQRTISLVAIYAAVFTWGISYAGLMPLMALTLEGNGYSTLSIGIIGAVTPIGVILVAPFVPFIVSRLGTLNTIFLSSVGSLVMVALLPIFNTYNEWLALRFVAGVFGGMSWIISESWLNSIASEKMRNRITAMYGAVMATSFAVGPFMLTMIGVGDFWPYMVFAILIAFSLIPFALIGKMAPVLNLANDMKISGILIAMPSLLAAALVCGMVDMSMFSFLPIWGLRMGYEQEISIQLLSVFVLGNVVLQLPIAWLAEKTNGRLVLVLCGIVGIFGPIGVTLMADNLYAMGAVLFVWGGCIWALYTVSLAMLGERFKGGSLTAACAAFVVAYEISNIVGPPAAGYAIELWEPHGLMALMSASALLFTVLISARGIYRT
;
A
#
# COMPACT_ATOMS: atom_id res chain seq x y z
N MET A 1 9.68 -16.85 -37.68
CA MET A 1 8.86 -15.94 -38.56
C MET A 1 7.42 -16.10 -38.10
N THR A 2 6.92 -15.22 -37.28
CA THR A 2 5.50 -15.15 -36.89
C THR A 2 4.70 -14.66 -38.09
N THR A 3 3.68 -15.40 -38.49
CA THR A 3 2.82 -15.08 -39.63
C THR A 3 2.03 -13.80 -39.40
N LYS A 4 1.74 -13.05 -40.48
CA LYS A 4 0.93 -11.82 -40.41
C LYS A 4 -0.42 -12.00 -39.66
N ALA A 5 -1.00 -13.21 -39.74
CA ALA A 5 -2.22 -13.61 -39.05
C ALA A 5 -2.02 -13.75 -37.53
N GLU A 6 -0.87 -14.21 -37.06
CA GLU A 6 -0.56 -14.27 -35.60
C GLU A 6 -0.37 -12.86 -35.01
N ILE A 7 0.17 -11.93 -35.81
CA ILE A 7 0.31 -10.52 -35.43
C ILE A 7 -1.08 -9.83 -35.37
N GLU A 8 -1.98 -10.13 -36.31
CA GLU A 8 -3.34 -9.61 -36.31
C GLU A 8 -4.22 -10.18 -35.17
N ILE A 9 -4.06 -11.47 -34.84
CA ILE A 9 -4.77 -12.10 -33.72
C ILE A 9 -4.24 -11.57 -32.38
N GLU A 10 -2.95 -11.30 -32.24
CA GLU A 10 -2.36 -10.68 -31.04
C GLU A 10 -2.78 -9.20 -30.91
N GLN A 11 -3.00 -8.49 -32.01
CA GLN A 11 -3.52 -7.11 -32.03
C GLN A 11 -4.99 -7.01 -31.63
N THR A 12 -5.82 -7.97 -31.98
CA THR A 12 -7.24 -8.02 -31.61
C THR A 12 -7.48 -8.44 -30.15
N ALA A 13 -6.57 -9.22 -29.56
CA ALA A 13 -6.69 -9.69 -28.18
C ALA A 13 -6.24 -8.67 -27.13
N THR A 14 -5.37 -7.70 -27.49
CA THR A 14 -4.79 -6.76 -26.51
C THR A 14 -5.31 -5.32 -26.61
N GLY A 15 -6.11 -4.97 -27.61
CA GLY A 15 -6.65 -3.61 -27.78
C GLY A 15 -5.59 -2.49 -27.92
N SER A 16 -4.30 -2.79 -27.90
CA SER A 16 -3.21 -1.82 -27.98
C SER A 16 -2.41 -2.00 -29.28
N THR A 17 -2.33 -0.94 -30.08
CA THR A 17 -1.51 -0.88 -31.31
C THR A 17 0.00 -0.67 -31.01
N LEU A 18 0.45 -0.85 -29.75
CA LEU A 18 1.81 -0.60 -29.33
C LEU A 18 2.77 -1.67 -29.82
N THR A 19 3.89 -1.25 -30.41
CA THR A 19 5.01 -2.15 -30.73
C THR A 19 5.65 -2.70 -29.45
N SER A 20 6.37 -3.83 -29.53
CA SER A 20 7.07 -4.42 -28.37
C SER A 20 8.02 -3.42 -27.68
N ARG A 21 8.73 -2.58 -28.45
CA ARG A 21 9.60 -1.51 -27.92
C ARG A 21 8.81 -0.44 -27.17
N GLN A 22 7.68 0.03 -27.74
CA GLN A 22 6.82 1.03 -27.10
C GLN A 22 6.22 0.51 -25.79
N ARG A 23 5.80 -0.77 -25.76
CA ARG A 23 5.32 -1.45 -24.56
C ARG A 23 6.37 -1.47 -23.45
N THR A 24 7.62 -1.85 -23.77
CA THR A 24 8.72 -1.86 -22.81
C THR A 24 9.02 -0.46 -22.27
N ILE A 25 9.05 0.56 -23.13
CA ILE A 25 9.27 1.95 -22.72
C ILE A 25 8.15 2.40 -21.78
N SER A 26 6.89 2.09 -22.11
CA SER A 26 5.73 2.44 -21.25
C SER A 26 5.81 1.76 -19.89
N LEU A 27 6.18 0.46 -19.83
CA LEU A 27 6.34 -0.26 -18.56
C LEU A 27 7.44 0.37 -17.68
N VAL A 28 8.61 0.65 -18.25
CA VAL A 28 9.72 1.27 -17.52
C VAL A 28 9.32 2.65 -17.00
N ALA A 29 8.62 3.43 -17.81
CA ALA A 29 8.16 4.76 -17.42
C ALA A 29 7.12 4.70 -16.29
N ILE A 30 6.16 3.77 -16.36
CA ILE A 30 5.17 3.57 -15.27
C ILE A 30 5.88 3.14 -13.98
N TYR A 31 6.82 2.19 -14.05
CA TYR A 31 7.58 1.76 -12.88
C TYR A 31 8.41 2.90 -12.27
N ALA A 32 9.06 3.73 -13.09
CA ALA A 32 9.80 4.89 -12.61
C ALA A 32 8.90 5.94 -11.94
N ALA A 33 7.73 6.22 -12.54
CA ALA A 33 6.76 7.15 -11.99
C ALA A 33 6.20 6.65 -10.64
N VAL A 34 5.83 5.38 -10.58
CA VAL A 34 5.29 4.75 -9.36
C VAL A 34 6.36 4.66 -8.27
N PHE A 35 7.61 4.40 -8.63
CA PHE A 35 8.72 4.36 -7.68
C PHE A 35 8.94 5.72 -7.01
N THR A 36 9.02 6.81 -7.79
CA THR A 36 9.21 8.15 -7.24
C THR A 36 8.02 8.64 -6.43
N TRP A 37 6.80 8.34 -6.88
CA TRP A 37 5.57 8.62 -6.14
C TRP A 37 5.50 7.83 -4.83
N GLY A 38 5.84 6.54 -4.86
CA GLY A 38 5.83 5.66 -3.70
C GLY A 38 6.81 6.09 -2.60
N ILE A 39 8.03 6.54 -2.97
CA ILE A 39 8.99 7.12 -2.02
C ILE A 39 8.37 8.33 -1.32
N SER A 40 7.75 9.24 -2.09
CA SER A 40 7.11 10.43 -1.53
C SER A 40 5.98 10.05 -0.58
N TYR A 41 5.08 9.15 -1.00
CA TYR A 41 3.95 8.72 -0.19
C TYR A 41 4.40 8.08 1.14
N ALA A 42 5.34 7.14 1.09
CA ALA A 42 5.81 6.40 2.26
C ALA A 42 6.66 7.24 3.22
N GLY A 43 7.43 8.22 2.71
CA GLY A 43 8.22 9.13 3.56
C GLY A 43 7.36 10.22 4.19
N LEU A 44 6.32 10.67 3.51
CA LEU A 44 5.42 11.71 4.00
C LEU A 44 4.59 11.25 5.22
N MET A 45 4.23 9.98 5.31
CA MET A 45 3.44 9.44 6.42
C MET A 45 4.13 9.61 7.78
N PRO A 46 5.35 9.07 8.00
CA PRO A 46 6.06 9.26 9.25
C PRO A 46 6.47 10.72 9.49
N LEU A 47 6.79 11.49 8.44
CA LEU A 47 7.07 12.92 8.57
C LEU A 47 5.89 13.66 9.23
N MET A 48 4.69 13.47 8.71
CA MET A 48 3.48 14.11 9.23
C MET A 48 3.17 13.66 10.66
N ALA A 49 3.29 12.35 10.94
CA ALA A 49 3.02 11.82 12.26
C ALA A 49 3.99 12.41 13.30
N LEU A 50 5.28 12.47 12.98
CA LEU A 50 6.30 13.06 13.86
C LEU A 50 6.13 14.58 14.03
N THR A 51 5.74 15.30 12.97
CA THR A 51 5.47 16.75 13.06
C THR A 51 4.26 17.02 13.98
N LEU A 52 3.19 16.25 13.85
CA LEU A 52 2.00 16.38 14.71
C LEU A 52 2.31 16.00 16.17
N GLU A 53 3.08 14.93 16.38
CA GLU A 53 3.55 14.54 17.72
C GLU A 53 4.39 15.66 18.35
N GLY A 54 5.33 16.23 17.59
CA GLY A 54 6.15 17.37 18.04
C GLY A 54 5.33 18.63 18.36
N ASN A 55 4.19 18.82 17.69
CA ASN A 55 3.24 19.91 17.94
C ASN A 55 2.27 19.61 19.09
N GLY A 56 2.38 18.46 19.76
CA GLY A 56 1.57 18.10 20.92
C GLY A 56 0.16 17.59 20.61
N TYR A 57 -0.11 17.18 19.37
CA TYR A 57 -1.40 16.54 19.05
C TYR A 57 -1.47 15.13 19.66
N SER A 58 -2.66 14.73 20.07
CA SER A 58 -2.90 13.39 20.61
C SER A 58 -2.70 12.32 19.54
N THR A 59 -2.31 11.09 19.96
CA THR A 59 -2.12 9.99 19.04
C THR A 59 -3.41 9.60 18.31
N LEU A 60 -4.57 9.75 18.94
CA LEU A 60 -5.86 9.60 18.25
C LEU A 60 -5.99 10.61 17.10
N SER A 61 -5.66 11.88 17.32
CA SER A 61 -5.69 12.91 16.28
C SER A 61 -4.74 12.59 15.12
N ILE A 62 -3.54 12.13 15.42
CA ILE A 62 -2.56 11.67 14.42
C ILE A 62 -3.14 10.50 13.61
N GLY A 63 -3.77 9.54 14.28
CA GLY A 63 -4.43 8.40 13.63
C GLY A 63 -5.56 8.81 12.70
N ILE A 64 -6.38 9.79 13.08
CA ILE A 64 -7.47 10.32 12.25
C ILE A 64 -6.90 10.95 10.96
N ILE A 65 -5.83 11.74 11.04
CA ILE A 65 -5.15 12.29 9.85
C ILE A 65 -4.62 11.18 8.93
N GLY A 66 -4.08 10.10 9.50
CA GLY A 66 -3.67 8.92 8.73
C GLY A 66 -4.83 8.27 7.97
N ALA A 67 -6.00 8.20 8.59
CA ALA A 67 -7.20 7.58 8.03
C ALA A 67 -7.87 8.38 6.90
N VAL A 68 -7.69 9.69 6.87
CA VAL A 68 -8.44 10.58 5.95
C VAL A 68 -8.02 10.37 4.49
N THR A 69 -6.76 10.06 4.22
CA THR A 69 -6.27 9.81 2.85
C THR A 69 -6.94 8.60 2.19
N PRO A 70 -6.99 7.40 2.80
CA PRO A 70 -7.74 6.27 2.26
C PRO A 70 -9.23 6.56 2.03
N ILE A 71 -9.86 7.42 2.85
CA ILE A 71 -11.24 7.86 2.62
C ILE A 71 -11.34 8.59 1.28
N GLY A 72 -10.42 9.51 0.98
CA GLY A 72 -10.37 10.22 -0.30
C GLY A 72 -10.21 9.26 -1.49
N VAL A 73 -9.35 8.23 -1.36
CA VAL A 73 -9.14 7.20 -2.38
C VAL A 73 -10.43 6.42 -2.67
N ILE A 74 -11.12 5.93 -1.63
CA ILE A 74 -12.37 5.17 -1.78
C ILE A 74 -13.46 6.03 -2.42
N LEU A 75 -13.60 7.26 -1.98
CA LEU A 75 -14.66 8.16 -2.46
C LEU A 75 -14.46 8.57 -3.93
N VAL A 76 -13.23 8.72 -4.40
CA VAL A 76 -12.97 9.09 -5.79
C VAL A 76 -13.05 7.91 -6.76
N ALA A 77 -12.79 6.69 -6.29
CA ALA A 77 -12.68 5.50 -7.14
C ALA A 77 -13.86 5.31 -8.12
N PRO A 78 -15.15 5.45 -7.72
CA PRO A 78 -16.29 5.32 -8.64
C PRO A 78 -16.35 6.40 -9.73
N PHE A 79 -15.73 7.56 -9.49
CA PHE A 79 -15.75 8.69 -10.42
C PHE A 79 -14.58 8.68 -11.40
N VAL A 80 -13.51 7.91 -11.14
CA VAL A 80 -12.33 7.82 -12.01
C VAL A 80 -12.69 7.44 -13.45
N PRO A 81 -13.56 6.43 -13.72
CA PRO A 81 -13.97 6.10 -15.09
C PRO A 81 -14.61 7.28 -15.83
N PHE A 82 -15.49 8.02 -15.16
CA PHE A 82 -16.12 9.22 -15.71
C PHE A 82 -15.12 10.32 -16.02
N ILE A 83 -14.20 10.60 -15.08
CA ILE A 83 -13.17 11.64 -15.25
C ILE A 83 -12.24 11.28 -16.42
N VAL A 84 -11.78 10.02 -16.48
CA VAL A 84 -10.92 9.53 -17.57
C VAL A 84 -11.63 9.58 -18.93
N SER A 85 -12.93 9.26 -18.99
CA SER A 85 -13.68 9.35 -20.24
C SER A 85 -13.82 10.78 -20.76
N ARG A 86 -13.78 11.79 -19.88
CA ARG A 86 -13.92 13.20 -20.25
C ARG A 86 -12.57 13.87 -20.56
N LEU A 87 -11.56 13.62 -19.75
CA LEU A 87 -10.27 14.28 -19.84
C LEU A 87 -9.21 13.47 -20.61
N GLY A 88 -9.45 12.16 -20.75
CA GLY A 88 -8.46 11.20 -21.25
C GLY A 88 -7.47 10.77 -20.16
N THR A 89 -6.82 9.63 -20.38
CA THR A 89 -5.90 8.98 -19.43
C THR A 89 -4.75 9.89 -19.01
N LEU A 90 -4.07 10.51 -19.99
CA LEU A 90 -2.89 11.32 -19.73
C LEU A 90 -3.21 12.60 -18.93
N ASN A 91 -4.24 13.36 -19.36
CA ASN A 91 -4.61 14.60 -18.66
C ASN A 91 -5.09 14.32 -17.24
N THR A 92 -5.77 13.19 -17.01
CA THR A 92 -6.22 12.82 -15.66
C THR A 92 -5.03 12.46 -14.76
N ILE A 93 -4.02 11.78 -15.27
CA ILE A 93 -2.79 11.49 -14.51
C ILE A 93 -2.04 12.79 -14.17
N PHE A 94 -1.92 13.73 -15.12
CA PHE A 94 -1.30 15.03 -14.86
C PHE A 94 -2.07 15.84 -13.82
N LEU A 95 -3.41 15.93 -13.97
CA LEU A 95 -4.27 16.61 -13.01
C LEU A 95 -4.11 16.03 -11.61
N SER A 96 -4.14 14.71 -11.49
CA SER A 96 -4.04 14.03 -10.19
C SER A 96 -2.65 14.18 -9.57
N SER A 97 -1.59 14.06 -10.34
CA SER A 97 -0.23 14.21 -9.81
C SER A 97 0.09 15.67 -9.43
N VAL A 98 -0.33 16.64 -10.25
CA VAL A 98 -0.20 18.07 -9.92
C VAL A 98 -1.05 18.42 -8.69
N GLY A 99 -2.28 17.90 -8.62
CA GLY A 99 -3.13 18.07 -7.43
C GLY A 99 -2.49 17.52 -6.17
N SER A 100 -1.94 16.30 -6.20
CA SER A 100 -1.21 15.70 -5.08
C SER A 100 0.01 16.54 -4.68
N LEU A 101 0.80 16.98 -5.67
CA LEU A 101 1.97 17.84 -5.44
C LEU A 101 1.58 19.13 -4.71
N VAL A 102 0.54 19.82 -5.19
CA VAL A 102 0.06 21.06 -4.59
C VAL A 102 -0.40 20.82 -3.14
N MET A 103 -1.16 19.75 -2.89
CA MET A 103 -1.60 19.45 -1.53
C MET A 103 -0.44 19.16 -0.58
N VAL A 104 0.58 18.44 -1.03
CA VAL A 104 1.79 18.17 -0.22
C VAL A 104 2.59 19.46 0.02
N ALA A 105 2.76 20.29 -1.00
CA ALA A 105 3.48 21.56 -0.90
C ALA A 105 2.78 22.58 0.02
N LEU A 106 1.47 22.47 0.19
CA LEU A 106 0.70 23.34 1.07
C LEU A 106 0.76 22.91 2.55
N LEU A 107 1.07 21.65 2.86
CA LEU A 107 1.11 21.15 4.23
C LEU A 107 1.95 22.01 5.20
N PRO A 108 3.20 22.40 4.86
CA PRO A 108 4.00 23.22 5.77
C PRO A 108 3.60 24.69 5.82
N ILE A 109 2.66 25.13 4.98
CA ILE A 109 2.17 26.51 4.94
C ILE A 109 0.98 26.67 5.88
N PHE A 110 0.16 25.65 5.99
CA PHE A 110 -1.01 25.63 6.84
C PHE A 110 -0.67 24.99 8.19
N ASN A 111 -1.10 25.61 9.28
CA ASN A 111 -0.67 25.26 10.63
C ASN A 111 -1.78 24.71 11.53
N THR A 112 -3.03 24.63 11.02
CA THR A 112 -4.14 24.11 11.80
C THR A 112 -4.46 22.66 11.46
N TYR A 113 -4.90 21.91 12.47
CA TYR A 113 -5.31 20.52 12.34
C TYR A 113 -6.38 20.30 11.26
N ASN A 114 -7.39 21.18 11.22
CA ASN A 114 -8.49 21.06 10.24
C ASN A 114 -8.02 21.32 8.80
N GLU A 115 -7.07 22.22 8.61
CA GLU A 115 -6.45 22.43 7.30
C GLU A 115 -5.68 21.20 6.85
N TRP A 116 -4.94 20.57 7.74
CA TRP A 116 -4.24 19.32 7.45
C TRP A 116 -5.21 18.18 7.11
N LEU A 117 -6.33 18.05 7.82
CA LEU A 117 -7.38 17.10 7.46
C LEU A 117 -7.90 17.33 6.04
N ALA A 118 -8.22 18.58 5.70
CA ALA A 118 -8.71 18.93 4.37
C ALA A 118 -7.67 18.65 3.26
N LEU A 119 -6.42 19.07 3.47
CA LEU A 119 -5.33 18.83 2.53
C LEU A 119 -5.07 17.33 2.31
N ARG A 120 -5.10 16.53 3.39
CA ARG A 120 -4.91 15.08 3.34
C ARG A 120 -6.06 14.37 2.65
N PHE A 121 -7.29 14.81 2.88
CA PHE A 121 -8.45 14.28 2.16
C PHE A 121 -8.33 14.53 0.65
N VAL A 122 -8.04 15.77 0.25
CA VAL A 122 -7.89 16.14 -1.17
C VAL A 122 -6.68 15.47 -1.79
N ALA A 123 -5.57 15.32 -1.05
CA ALA A 123 -4.42 14.54 -1.49
C ALA A 123 -4.77 13.07 -1.72
N GLY A 124 -5.65 12.49 -0.89
CA GLY A 124 -6.18 11.15 -1.08
C GLY A 124 -7.02 11.00 -2.36
N VAL A 125 -7.86 11.99 -2.66
CA VAL A 125 -8.62 12.04 -3.92
C VAL A 125 -7.69 12.02 -5.14
N PHE A 126 -6.72 12.91 -5.18
CA PHE A 126 -5.77 12.98 -6.29
C PHE A 126 -4.83 11.76 -6.34
N GLY A 127 -4.31 11.32 -5.20
CA GLY A 127 -3.44 10.15 -5.12
C GLY A 127 -4.15 8.87 -5.56
N GLY A 128 -5.41 8.68 -5.16
CA GLY A 128 -6.25 7.56 -5.57
C GLY A 128 -6.50 7.54 -7.09
N MET A 129 -6.75 8.70 -7.69
CA MET A 129 -6.87 8.81 -9.15
C MET A 129 -5.57 8.39 -9.85
N SER A 130 -4.43 8.90 -9.41
CA SER A 130 -3.11 8.53 -9.96
C SER A 130 -2.84 7.03 -9.85
N TRP A 131 -3.14 6.43 -8.70
CA TRP A 131 -2.94 5.01 -8.45
C TRP A 131 -3.81 4.16 -9.38
N ILE A 132 -5.13 4.37 -9.40
CA ILE A 132 -6.08 3.60 -10.20
C ILE A 132 -5.73 3.68 -11.69
N ILE A 133 -5.36 4.86 -12.19
CA ILE A 133 -5.03 5.05 -13.60
C ILE A 133 -3.69 4.37 -13.94
N SER A 134 -2.67 4.50 -13.10
CA SER A 134 -1.35 3.88 -13.33
C SER A 134 -1.44 2.36 -13.37
N GLU A 135 -2.20 1.76 -12.46
CA GLU A 135 -2.44 0.31 -12.42
C GLU A 135 -3.27 -0.16 -13.61
N SER A 136 -4.30 0.60 -13.98
CA SER A 136 -5.14 0.31 -15.15
C SER A 136 -4.34 0.42 -16.45
N TRP A 137 -3.46 1.42 -16.58
CA TRP A 137 -2.56 1.56 -17.71
C TRP A 137 -1.59 0.39 -17.80
N LEU A 138 -0.95 0.02 -16.68
CA LEU A 138 -0.07 -1.14 -16.60
C LEU A 138 -0.78 -2.41 -17.10
N ASN A 139 -1.98 -2.67 -16.60
CA ASN A 139 -2.76 -3.85 -16.93
C ASN A 139 -3.22 -3.85 -18.41
N SER A 140 -3.49 -2.69 -18.99
CA SER A 140 -3.94 -2.56 -20.39
C SER A 140 -2.84 -2.87 -21.41
N ILE A 141 -1.56 -2.64 -21.05
CA ILE A 141 -0.41 -2.90 -21.92
C ILE A 141 0.24 -4.27 -21.66
N ALA A 142 -0.17 -4.95 -20.57
CA ALA A 142 0.34 -6.27 -20.22
C ALA A 142 -0.25 -7.35 -21.13
N SER A 143 0.60 -8.10 -21.87
CA SER A 143 0.16 -9.29 -22.59
C SER A 143 -0.25 -10.39 -21.60
N GLU A 144 -1.19 -11.26 -21.98
CA GLU A 144 -1.65 -12.36 -21.10
C GLU A 144 -0.52 -13.22 -20.55
N LYS A 145 0.45 -13.56 -21.40
CA LYS A 145 1.62 -14.37 -21.04
C LYS A 145 2.55 -13.70 -20.01
N MET A 146 2.59 -12.36 -19.99
CA MET A 146 3.50 -11.60 -19.14
C MET A 146 2.78 -10.88 -17.98
N ARG A 147 1.46 -10.91 -17.93
CA ARG A 147 0.67 -10.15 -16.95
C ARG A 147 1.13 -10.41 -15.52
N ASN A 148 1.22 -11.66 -15.10
CA ASN A 148 1.66 -12.02 -13.75
C ASN A 148 3.06 -11.49 -13.42
N ARG A 149 4.00 -11.58 -14.38
CA ARG A 149 5.37 -11.06 -14.19
C ARG A 149 5.41 -9.54 -14.10
N ILE A 150 4.61 -8.85 -14.92
CA ILE A 150 4.51 -7.39 -14.94
C ILE A 150 3.89 -6.90 -13.62
N THR A 151 2.81 -7.53 -13.16
CA THR A 151 2.18 -7.20 -11.87
C THR A 151 3.09 -7.50 -10.68
N ALA A 152 3.83 -8.61 -10.71
CA ALA A 152 4.81 -8.94 -9.67
C ALA A 152 5.95 -7.90 -9.61
N MET A 153 6.44 -7.45 -10.77
CA MET A 153 7.46 -6.39 -10.84
C MET A 153 6.92 -5.06 -10.31
N TYR A 154 5.67 -4.71 -10.63
CA TYR A 154 5.00 -3.52 -10.09
C TYR A 154 4.93 -3.58 -8.56
N GLY A 155 4.51 -4.70 -7.99
CA GLY A 155 4.50 -4.91 -6.54
C GLY A 155 5.89 -4.79 -5.91
N ALA A 156 6.93 -5.35 -6.55
CA ALA A 156 8.31 -5.24 -6.06
C ALA A 156 8.82 -3.79 -6.10
N VAL A 157 8.50 -3.03 -7.15
CA VAL A 157 8.84 -1.61 -7.27
C VAL A 157 8.14 -0.80 -6.18
N MET A 158 6.84 -1.04 -5.94
CA MET A 158 6.08 -0.39 -4.86
C MET A 158 6.67 -0.71 -3.49
N ALA A 159 6.90 -1.98 -3.18
CA ALA A 159 7.47 -2.38 -1.89
C ALA A 159 8.85 -1.75 -1.65
N THR A 160 9.70 -1.72 -2.69
CA THR A 160 11.03 -1.09 -2.60
C THR A 160 10.91 0.42 -2.38
N SER A 161 10.01 1.11 -3.08
CA SER A 161 9.79 2.55 -2.91
C SER A 161 9.30 2.88 -1.50
N PHE A 162 8.46 2.03 -0.93
CA PHE A 162 7.94 2.20 0.43
C PHE A 162 9.02 1.97 1.52
N ALA A 163 10.02 1.11 1.25
CA ALA A 163 11.17 0.97 2.14
C ALA A 163 12.13 2.16 2.06
N VAL A 164 12.31 2.70 0.84
CA VAL A 164 13.20 3.85 0.59
C VAL A 164 12.63 5.15 1.16
N GLY A 165 11.31 5.33 1.18
CA GLY A 165 10.67 6.57 1.65
C GLY A 165 11.06 6.97 3.09
N PRO A 166 10.81 6.15 4.10
CA PRO A 166 11.24 6.42 5.48
C PRO A 166 12.76 6.53 5.60
N PHE A 167 13.53 5.69 4.90
CA PHE A 167 14.99 5.79 4.89
C PHE A 167 15.46 7.16 4.36
N MET A 168 14.85 7.66 3.30
CA MET A 168 15.16 8.99 2.77
C MET A 168 14.80 10.10 3.77
N LEU A 169 13.72 9.93 4.55
CA LEU A 169 13.37 10.87 5.61
C LEU A 169 14.45 10.97 6.68
N THR A 170 15.17 9.88 7.02
CA THR A 170 16.30 9.95 7.95
C THR A 170 17.43 10.83 7.43
N MET A 171 17.66 10.85 6.12
CA MET A 171 18.71 11.68 5.50
C MET A 171 18.30 13.16 5.39
N ILE A 172 17.01 13.43 5.18
CA ILE A 172 16.48 14.79 5.02
C ILE A 172 16.23 15.44 6.38
N GLY A 173 15.90 14.61 7.38
CA GLY A 173 15.46 15.04 8.70
C GLY A 173 13.97 15.38 8.76
N VAL A 174 13.46 15.54 9.99
CA VAL A 174 12.11 16.04 10.27
C VAL A 174 12.20 17.53 10.53
N GLY A 175 11.39 18.32 9.83
CA GLY A 175 11.39 19.78 9.95
C GLY A 175 10.13 20.37 9.33
N ASP A 176 9.99 21.70 9.44
CA ASP A 176 8.72 22.36 9.11
C ASP A 176 8.46 22.48 7.59
N PHE A 177 9.42 22.90 6.82
CA PHE A 177 9.19 23.24 5.40
C PHE A 177 9.93 22.31 4.43
N TRP A 178 11.23 22.17 4.61
CA TRP A 178 12.09 21.53 3.61
C TRP A 178 11.77 20.05 3.32
N PRO A 179 11.52 19.18 4.32
CA PRO A 179 11.18 17.78 4.04
C PRO A 179 9.92 17.62 3.19
N TYR A 180 8.89 18.44 3.42
CA TYR A 180 7.66 18.43 2.62
C TYR A 180 7.94 18.81 1.17
N MET A 181 8.80 19.83 0.95
CA MET A 181 9.18 20.25 -0.41
C MET A 181 9.94 19.16 -1.15
N VAL A 182 10.83 18.42 -0.49
CA VAL A 182 11.55 17.31 -1.11
C VAL A 182 10.56 16.22 -1.57
N PHE A 183 9.58 15.87 -0.76
CA PHE A 183 8.55 14.90 -1.17
C PHE A 183 7.62 15.46 -2.25
N ALA A 184 7.29 16.74 -2.24
CA ALA A 184 6.56 17.38 -3.32
C ALA A 184 7.34 17.35 -4.65
N ILE A 185 8.64 17.63 -4.62
CA ILE A 185 9.52 17.55 -5.80
C ILE A 185 9.58 16.13 -6.35
N LEU A 186 9.59 15.09 -5.51
CA LEU A 186 9.54 13.69 -5.96
C LEU A 186 8.22 13.38 -6.70
N ILE A 187 7.09 13.93 -6.23
CA ILE A 187 5.84 13.82 -6.98
C ILE A 187 5.96 14.54 -8.34
N ALA A 188 6.60 15.70 -8.40
CA ALA A 188 6.86 16.36 -9.69
C ALA A 188 7.72 15.52 -10.63
N PHE A 189 8.75 14.85 -10.10
CA PHE A 189 9.57 13.93 -10.89
C PHE A 189 8.79 12.73 -11.43
N SER A 190 7.76 12.26 -10.73
CA SER A 190 6.89 11.19 -11.23
C SER A 190 6.12 11.56 -12.51
N LEU A 191 5.94 12.85 -12.80
CA LEU A 191 5.30 13.34 -14.03
C LEU A 191 6.19 13.20 -15.28
N ILE A 192 7.51 13.23 -15.12
CA ILE A 192 8.45 13.20 -16.25
C ILE A 192 8.28 11.92 -17.08
N PRO A 193 8.28 10.70 -16.50
CA PRO A 193 8.03 9.49 -17.27
C PRO A 193 6.71 9.50 -18.03
N PHE A 194 5.63 9.98 -17.41
CA PHE A 194 4.32 10.09 -18.08
C PHE A 194 4.32 11.10 -19.22
N ALA A 195 5.02 12.22 -19.08
CA ALA A 195 5.18 13.21 -20.15
C ALA A 195 5.89 12.59 -21.37
N LEU A 196 6.94 11.77 -21.13
CA LEU A 196 7.70 11.12 -22.19
C LEU A 196 6.89 10.07 -22.96
N ILE A 197 5.98 9.36 -22.30
CA ILE A 197 5.16 8.30 -22.90
C ILE A 197 3.73 8.75 -23.27
N GLY A 198 3.41 10.02 -23.15
CA GLY A 198 2.03 10.53 -23.31
C GLY A 198 1.35 10.15 -24.62
N LYS A 199 2.10 10.06 -25.72
CA LYS A 199 1.60 9.59 -27.03
C LYS A 199 1.22 8.09 -27.04
N MET A 200 1.60 7.34 -26.01
CA MET A 200 1.32 5.90 -25.87
C MET A 200 0.21 5.64 -24.84
N ALA A 201 -0.44 6.70 -24.32
CA ALA A 201 -1.51 6.56 -23.34
C ALA A 201 -2.68 5.78 -23.92
N PRO A 202 -3.11 4.67 -23.28
CA PRO A 202 -4.23 3.88 -23.76
C PRO A 202 -5.55 4.61 -23.50
N VAL A 203 -6.55 4.29 -24.31
CA VAL A 203 -7.95 4.60 -23.98
C VAL A 203 -8.41 3.55 -22.98
N LEU A 204 -8.52 3.93 -21.71
CA LEU A 204 -8.94 3.01 -20.65
C LEU A 204 -10.46 2.91 -20.62
N ASN A 205 -10.98 1.69 -20.84
CA ASN A 205 -12.37 1.34 -20.57
C ASN A 205 -12.47 0.74 -19.17
N LEU A 206 -12.73 1.59 -18.18
CA LEU A 206 -12.90 1.18 -16.80
C LEU A 206 -14.37 0.74 -16.60
N ALA A 207 -14.60 -0.57 -16.56
CA ALA A 207 -15.95 -1.12 -16.38
C ALA A 207 -16.42 -0.99 -14.93
N ASN A 208 -17.69 -0.62 -14.75
CA ASN A 208 -18.29 -0.29 -13.45
C ASN A 208 -19.21 -1.37 -12.86
N ASP A 209 -19.29 -2.57 -13.48
CA ASP A 209 -20.27 -3.60 -13.10
C ASP A 209 -19.66 -4.66 -12.16
N MET A 210 -19.65 -4.41 -10.84
CA MET A 210 -19.28 -5.43 -9.87
C MET A 210 -20.33 -5.60 -8.76
N LYS A 211 -20.94 -6.80 -8.69
CA LYS A 211 -21.77 -7.22 -7.56
C LYS A 211 -20.90 -7.90 -6.50
N ILE A 212 -20.55 -7.19 -5.43
CA ILE A 212 -19.63 -7.64 -4.37
C ILE A 212 -20.35 -8.45 -3.27
N SER A 213 -21.66 -8.28 -3.09
CA SER A 213 -22.41 -8.71 -1.89
C SER A 213 -22.37 -10.22 -1.58
N GLY A 214 -22.33 -11.10 -2.59
CA GLY A 214 -22.28 -12.55 -2.35
C GLY A 214 -20.90 -13.10 -2.01
N ILE A 215 -19.85 -12.36 -2.34
CA ILE A 215 -18.46 -12.79 -2.23
C ILE A 215 -17.94 -12.59 -0.80
N LEU A 216 -18.39 -11.57 -0.11
CA LEU A 216 -18.02 -11.27 1.28
C LEU A 216 -18.27 -12.46 2.23
N ILE A 217 -19.36 -13.20 2.02
CA ILE A 217 -19.73 -14.36 2.84
C ILE A 217 -18.91 -15.60 2.44
N ALA A 218 -18.44 -15.66 1.20
CA ALA A 218 -17.75 -16.85 0.67
C ALA A 218 -16.29 -17.00 1.13
N MET A 219 -15.64 -15.90 1.57
CA MET A 219 -14.19 -15.90 1.86
C MET A 219 -13.76 -15.08 3.09
N PRO A 220 -14.43 -15.16 4.23
CA PRO A 220 -14.18 -14.27 5.36
C PRO A 220 -12.78 -14.43 5.99
N SER A 221 -12.14 -15.59 5.88
CA SER A 221 -10.76 -15.77 6.37
C SER A 221 -9.75 -14.98 5.52
N LEU A 222 -9.95 -14.93 4.19
CA LEU A 222 -9.09 -14.15 3.30
C LEU A 222 -9.33 -12.66 3.46
N LEU A 223 -10.60 -12.25 3.66
CA LEU A 223 -10.93 -10.85 3.99
C LEU A 223 -10.33 -10.43 5.33
N ALA A 224 -10.34 -11.31 6.35
CA ALA A 224 -9.71 -11.04 7.63
C ALA A 224 -8.18 -10.85 7.49
N ALA A 225 -7.52 -11.60 6.59
CA ALA A 225 -6.11 -11.37 6.29
C ALA A 225 -5.87 -9.96 5.70
N ALA A 226 -6.72 -9.51 4.78
CA ALA A 226 -6.65 -8.16 4.23
C ALA A 226 -6.87 -7.09 5.31
N LEU A 227 -7.86 -7.29 6.19
CA LEU A 227 -8.15 -6.37 7.30
C LEU A 227 -6.96 -6.24 8.25
N VAL A 228 -6.33 -7.35 8.64
CA VAL A 228 -5.15 -7.30 9.54
C VAL A 228 -3.96 -6.68 8.83
N CYS A 229 -3.71 -7.03 7.58
CA CYS A 229 -2.61 -6.48 6.81
C CYS A 229 -2.72 -4.94 6.72
N GLY A 230 -3.87 -4.41 6.28
CA GLY A 230 -4.06 -2.97 6.16
C GLY A 230 -4.03 -2.24 7.52
N MET A 231 -4.64 -2.83 8.57
CA MET A 231 -4.59 -2.25 9.91
C MET A 231 -3.14 -2.10 10.40
N VAL A 232 -2.33 -3.16 10.27
CA VAL A 232 -0.93 -3.14 10.69
C VAL A 232 -0.14 -2.16 9.81
N ASP A 233 -0.30 -2.23 8.50
CA ASP A 233 0.47 -1.44 7.54
C ASP A 233 0.35 0.06 7.82
N MET A 234 -0.84 0.62 7.72
CA MET A 234 -1.03 2.07 7.88
C MET A 234 -0.75 2.54 9.32
N SER A 235 -1.03 1.69 10.33
CA SER A 235 -0.72 2.03 11.72
C SER A 235 0.80 2.06 11.96
N MET A 236 1.56 1.14 11.36
CA MET A 236 3.02 1.13 11.51
C MET A 236 3.66 2.34 10.82
N PHE A 237 3.18 2.74 9.63
CA PHE A 237 3.65 3.96 8.97
C PHE A 237 3.39 5.22 9.81
N SER A 238 2.28 5.27 10.53
CA SER A 238 1.93 6.42 11.37
C SER A 238 2.63 6.40 12.72
N PHE A 239 2.75 5.24 13.35
CA PHE A 239 3.07 5.18 14.78
C PHE A 239 4.35 4.44 15.16
N LEU A 240 4.97 3.64 14.28
CA LEU A 240 6.23 2.96 14.66
C LEU A 240 7.34 3.96 14.97
N PRO A 241 7.53 5.06 14.21
CA PRO A 241 8.50 6.09 14.59
C PRO A 241 8.16 6.78 15.92
N ILE A 242 6.89 7.08 16.18
CA ILE A 242 6.43 7.66 17.45
C ILE A 242 6.68 6.70 18.62
N TRP A 243 6.36 5.41 18.42
CA TRP A 243 6.65 4.37 19.40
C TRP A 243 8.15 4.32 19.73
N GLY A 244 9.00 4.38 18.70
CA GLY A 244 10.45 4.41 18.89
C GLY A 244 10.91 5.59 19.74
N LEU A 245 10.42 6.79 19.46
CA LEU A 245 10.71 8.00 20.27
C LEU A 245 10.28 7.84 21.74
N ARG A 246 9.08 7.29 21.97
CA ARG A 246 8.55 7.06 23.33
C ARG A 246 9.26 5.93 24.07
N MET A 247 9.93 5.02 23.36
CA MET A 247 10.84 4.03 23.91
C MET A 247 12.24 4.61 24.21
N GLY A 248 12.48 5.90 23.89
CA GLY A 248 13.73 6.59 24.19
C GLY A 248 14.79 6.51 23.07
N TYR A 249 14.44 6.02 21.88
CA TYR A 249 15.36 6.05 20.73
C TYR A 249 15.47 7.44 20.13
N GLU A 250 16.61 7.73 19.53
CA GLU A 250 16.78 8.91 18.70
C GLU A 250 15.81 8.90 17.50
N GLN A 251 15.44 10.09 17.03
CA GLN A 251 14.47 10.25 15.94
C GLN A 251 14.88 9.49 14.67
N GLU A 252 16.16 9.52 14.34
CA GLU A 252 16.70 8.83 13.17
C GLU A 252 16.51 7.31 13.28
N ILE A 253 16.89 6.72 14.43
CA ILE A 253 16.69 5.30 14.68
C ILE A 253 15.20 4.95 14.63
N SER A 254 14.34 5.77 15.24
CA SER A 254 12.90 5.56 15.27
C SER A 254 12.28 5.49 13.88
N ILE A 255 12.75 6.32 12.95
CA ILE A 255 12.33 6.28 11.54
C ILE A 255 12.92 5.05 10.82
N GLN A 256 14.17 4.69 11.09
CA GLN A 256 14.83 3.52 10.50
C GLN A 256 14.14 2.21 10.87
N LEU A 257 13.55 2.10 12.06
CA LEU A 257 12.75 0.92 12.45
C LEU A 257 11.63 0.64 11.43
N LEU A 258 10.97 1.69 10.92
CA LEU A 258 9.94 1.55 9.89
C LEU A 258 10.54 1.03 8.57
N SER A 259 11.71 1.54 8.18
CA SER A 259 12.41 1.05 6.98
C SER A 259 12.76 -0.43 7.09
N VAL A 260 13.22 -0.88 8.27
CA VAL A 260 13.52 -2.29 8.54
C VAL A 260 12.26 -3.16 8.46
N PHE A 261 11.15 -2.69 9.04
CA PHE A 261 9.85 -3.39 8.97
C PHE A 261 9.39 -3.57 7.51
N VAL A 262 9.45 -2.51 6.71
CA VAL A 262 9.05 -2.56 5.29
C VAL A 262 10.05 -3.36 4.44
N LEU A 263 11.35 -3.32 4.77
CA LEU A 263 12.36 -4.13 4.09
C LEU A 263 12.10 -5.63 4.26
N GLY A 264 11.55 -6.03 5.40
CA GLY A 264 11.09 -7.40 5.62
C GLY A 264 10.08 -7.85 4.57
N ASN A 265 9.12 -6.97 4.20
CA ASN A 265 8.21 -7.24 3.09
C ASN A 265 8.96 -7.45 1.76
N VAL A 266 9.85 -6.52 1.40
CA VAL A 266 10.60 -6.58 0.13
C VAL A 266 11.36 -7.90 -0.02
N VAL A 267 12.02 -8.35 1.05
CA VAL A 267 12.91 -9.52 1.01
C VAL A 267 12.15 -10.83 1.21
N LEU A 268 11.23 -10.89 2.15
CA LEU A 268 10.57 -12.14 2.54
C LEU A 268 9.33 -12.49 1.73
N GLN A 269 8.75 -11.53 1.00
CA GLN A 269 7.53 -11.74 0.22
C GLN A 269 7.66 -12.90 -0.78
N LEU A 270 8.74 -12.93 -1.57
CA LEU A 270 8.96 -13.99 -2.55
C LEU A 270 9.25 -15.36 -1.91
N PRO A 271 10.14 -15.49 -0.91
CA PRO A 271 10.35 -16.74 -0.19
C PRO A 271 9.09 -17.31 0.46
N ILE A 272 8.26 -16.45 1.07
CA ILE A 272 7.03 -16.91 1.74
C ILE A 272 5.97 -17.31 0.69
N ALA A 273 5.83 -16.56 -0.41
CA ALA A 273 4.93 -16.93 -1.50
C ALA A 273 5.33 -18.28 -2.11
N TRP A 274 6.63 -18.49 -2.38
CA TRP A 274 7.15 -19.77 -2.86
C TRP A 274 6.89 -20.92 -1.86
N LEU A 275 7.03 -20.68 -0.56
CA LEU A 275 6.69 -21.68 0.46
C LEU A 275 5.21 -22.02 0.42
N ALA A 276 4.34 -21.03 0.24
CA ALA A 276 2.89 -21.25 0.14
C ALA A 276 2.50 -22.08 -1.09
N GLU A 277 3.16 -21.88 -2.23
CA GLU A 277 2.97 -22.69 -3.44
C GLU A 277 3.42 -24.15 -3.26
N LYS A 278 4.52 -24.37 -2.54
CA LYS A 278 5.08 -25.72 -2.33
C LYS A 278 4.43 -26.52 -1.22
N THR A 279 3.73 -25.86 -0.31
CA THR A 279 3.15 -26.52 0.87
C THR A 279 1.62 -26.36 0.86
N ASN A 280 1.12 -25.54 1.75
CA ASN A 280 -0.30 -25.24 1.89
C ASN A 280 -0.44 -23.75 2.24
N GLY A 281 -1.01 -22.97 1.34
CA GLY A 281 -1.19 -21.52 1.55
C GLY A 281 -1.87 -21.17 2.87
N ARG A 282 -2.82 -22.01 3.32
CA ARG A 282 -3.47 -21.82 4.61
C ARG A 282 -2.51 -22.02 5.80
N LEU A 283 -1.66 -23.06 5.76
CA LEU A 283 -0.64 -23.28 6.81
C LEU A 283 0.29 -22.08 6.90
N VAL A 284 0.71 -21.55 5.75
CA VAL A 284 1.58 -20.35 5.69
C VAL A 284 0.87 -19.14 6.27
N LEU A 285 -0.43 -18.93 5.97
CA LEU A 285 -1.21 -17.85 6.59
C LEU A 285 -1.30 -18.00 8.12
N VAL A 286 -1.48 -19.21 8.64
CA VAL A 286 -1.49 -19.46 10.09
C VAL A 286 -0.10 -19.15 10.71
N LEU A 287 0.98 -19.59 10.08
CA LEU A 287 2.34 -19.31 10.55
C LEU A 287 2.64 -17.79 10.54
N CYS A 288 2.27 -17.09 9.47
CA CYS A 288 2.37 -15.64 9.41
C CYS A 288 1.50 -14.96 10.49
N GLY A 289 0.31 -15.48 10.77
CA GLY A 289 -0.54 -15.00 11.85
C GLY A 289 0.11 -15.19 13.22
N ILE A 290 0.76 -16.34 13.48
CA ILE A 290 1.52 -16.62 14.71
C ILE A 290 2.67 -15.61 14.85
N VAL A 291 3.44 -15.36 13.79
CA VAL A 291 4.47 -14.29 13.78
C VAL A 291 3.84 -12.94 14.03
N GLY A 292 2.65 -12.66 13.49
CA GLY A 292 1.89 -11.43 13.74
C GLY A 292 1.50 -11.25 15.22
N ILE A 293 1.26 -12.34 15.97
CA ILE A 293 0.96 -12.29 17.41
C ILE A 293 2.24 -12.01 18.21
N PHE A 294 3.28 -12.80 17.97
CA PHE A 294 4.51 -12.74 18.78
C PHE A 294 5.52 -11.69 18.32
N GLY A 295 5.44 -11.22 17.08
CA GLY A 295 6.32 -10.17 16.55
C GLY A 295 6.26 -8.88 17.37
N PRO A 296 5.08 -8.25 17.55
CA PRO A 296 4.96 -7.04 18.36
C PRO A 296 5.42 -7.23 19.82
N ILE A 297 5.12 -8.39 20.41
CA ILE A 297 5.59 -8.76 21.75
C ILE A 297 7.11 -8.85 21.77
N GLY A 298 7.70 -9.52 20.78
CA GLY A 298 9.16 -9.67 20.66
C GLY A 298 9.86 -8.32 20.44
N VAL A 299 9.29 -7.43 19.65
CA VAL A 299 9.79 -6.05 19.46
C VAL A 299 9.86 -5.32 20.80
N THR A 300 8.81 -5.41 21.62
CA THR A 300 8.79 -4.77 22.95
C THR A 300 9.78 -5.40 23.92
N LEU A 301 9.88 -6.74 23.95
CA LEU A 301 10.77 -7.45 24.85
C LEU A 301 12.26 -7.30 24.49
N MET A 302 12.57 -7.03 23.21
CA MET A 302 13.92 -6.88 22.71
C MET A 302 14.31 -5.40 22.52
N ALA A 303 13.55 -4.48 23.08
CA ALA A 303 13.81 -3.04 22.94
C ALA A 303 15.20 -2.61 23.40
N ASP A 304 15.79 -3.28 24.37
CA ASP A 304 17.17 -2.98 24.84
C ASP A 304 18.26 -3.42 23.83
N ASN A 305 17.93 -4.22 22.83
CA ASN A 305 18.86 -4.71 21.81
C ASN A 305 18.35 -4.38 20.40
N LEU A 306 18.84 -3.27 19.84
CA LEU A 306 18.42 -2.75 18.54
C LEU A 306 18.52 -3.78 17.39
N TYR A 307 19.56 -4.61 17.37
CA TYR A 307 19.74 -5.62 16.33
C TYR A 307 18.74 -6.75 16.45
N ALA A 308 18.48 -7.25 17.65
CA ALA A 308 17.50 -8.30 17.90
C ALA A 308 16.09 -7.79 17.60
N MET A 309 15.75 -6.60 18.05
CA MET A 309 14.48 -5.93 17.75
C MET A 309 14.30 -5.72 16.24
N GLY A 310 15.34 -5.24 15.56
CA GLY A 310 15.34 -5.06 14.10
C GLY A 310 15.12 -6.38 13.34
N ALA A 311 15.72 -7.48 13.79
CA ALA A 311 15.49 -8.80 13.21
C ALA A 311 14.05 -9.26 13.39
N VAL A 312 13.44 -9.03 14.55
CA VAL A 312 12.02 -9.34 14.80
C VAL A 312 11.12 -8.47 13.93
N LEU A 313 11.37 -7.16 13.85
CA LEU A 313 10.63 -6.23 12.98
C LEU A 313 10.68 -6.67 11.51
N PHE A 314 11.87 -7.04 11.03
CA PHE A 314 12.07 -7.52 9.66
C PHE A 314 11.24 -8.78 9.35
N VAL A 315 11.29 -9.79 10.22
CA VAL A 315 10.53 -11.04 10.04
C VAL A 315 9.04 -10.77 10.14
N TRP A 316 8.61 -9.98 11.12
CA TRP A 316 7.21 -9.63 11.31
C TRP A 316 6.66 -8.85 10.12
N GLY A 317 7.36 -7.82 9.64
CA GLY A 317 6.98 -7.04 8.46
C GLY A 317 6.77 -7.91 7.23
N GLY A 318 7.70 -8.84 6.95
CA GLY A 318 7.57 -9.77 5.84
C GLY A 318 6.36 -10.70 5.97
N CYS A 319 6.08 -11.20 7.18
CA CYS A 319 4.93 -12.09 7.43
C CYS A 319 3.59 -11.37 7.33
N ILE A 320 3.49 -10.12 7.75
CA ILE A 320 2.24 -9.33 7.66
C ILE A 320 1.87 -9.09 6.19
N TRP A 321 2.80 -8.67 5.35
CA TRP A 321 2.53 -8.48 3.92
C TRP A 321 2.31 -9.80 3.17
N ALA A 322 2.89 -10.89 3.66
CA ALA A 322 2.60 -12.22 3.13
C ALA A 322 1.13 -12.64 3.35
N LEU A 323 0.47 -12.15 4.40
CA LEU A 323 -0.99 -12.34 4.56
C LEU A 323 -1.76 -11.81 3.36
N TYR A 324 -1.38 -10.66 2.82
CA TYR A 324 -1.99 -10.06 1.64
C TYR A 324 -1.71 -10.90 0.38
N THR A 325 -0.43 -11.16 0.09
CA THR A 325 -0.02 -11.80 -1.18
C THR A 325 -0.45 -13.25 -1.27
N VAL A 326 -0.32 -14.03 -0.21
CA VAL A 326 -0.76 -15.43 -0.18
C VAL A 326 -2.29 -15.52 -0.26
N SER A 327 -3.02 -14.63 0.44
CA SER A 327 -4.47 -14.62 0.34
C SER A 327 -4.95 -14.26 -1.06
N LEU A 328 -4.31 -13.32 -1.73
CA LEU A 328 -4.62 -12.94 -3.11
C LEU A 328 -4.36 -14.09 -4.10
N ALA A 329 -3.27 -14.86 -3.91
CA ALA A 329 -3.00 -16.07 -4.68
C ALA A 329 -4.10 -17.12 -4.48
N MET A 330 -4.51 -17.39 -3.24
CA MET A 330 -5.60 -18.32 -2.92
C MET A 330 -6.95 -17.89 -3.51
N LEU A 331 -7.20 -16.58 -3.67
CA LEU A 331 -8.38 -16.10 -4.41
C LEU A 331 -8.32 -16.53 -5.88
N GLY A 332 -7.18 -16.42 -6.52
CA GLY A 332 -6.95 -16.84 -7.91
C GLY A 332 -7.14 -18.34 -8.13
N GLU A 333 -6.88 -19.16 -7.11
CA GLU A 333 -7.14 -20.61 -7.15
C GLU A 333 -8.62 -20.93 -7.03
N ARG A 334 -9.34 -20.20 -6.16
CA ARG A 334 -10.72 -20.50 -5.79
C ARG A 334 -11.75 -19.91 -6.74
N PHE A 335 -11.50 -18.72 -7.30
CA PHE A 335 -12.43 -17.99 -8.16
C PHE A 335 -11.89 -17.86 -9.58
N LYS A 336 -12.78 -17.83 -10.59
CA LYS A 336 -12.41 -17.71 -12.00
C LYS A 336 -13.29 -16.66 -12.70
N GLY A 337 -12.78 -16.05 -13.78
CA GLY A 337 -13.54 -15.08 -14.60
C GLY A 337 -14.05 -13.89 -13.77
N GLY A 338 -15.28 -13.48 -14.00
CA GLY A 338 -15.90 -12.34 -13.31
C GLY A 338 -16.00 -12.48 -11.79
N SER A 339 -16.11 -13.71 -11.25
CA SER A 339 -16.12 -13.92 -9.80
C SER A 339 -14.75 -13.67 -9.15
N LEU A 340 -13.65 -13.93 -9.85
CA LEU A 340 -12.30 -13.58 -9.39
C LEU A 340 -12.13 -12.05 -9.30
N THR A 341 -12.55 -11.34 -10.33
CA THR A 341 -12.48 -9.86 -10.34
C THR A 341 -13.24 -9.25 -9.17
N ALA A 342 -14.47 -9.75 -8.92
CA ALA A 342 -15.28 -9.28 -7.80
C ALA A 342 -14.67 -9.69 -6.43
N ALA A 343 -14.04 -10.87 -6.31
CA ALA A 343 -13.36 -11.31 -5.11
C ALA A 343 -12.11 -10.46 -4.79
N CYS A 344 -11.30 -10.16 -5.81
CA CYS A 344 -10.16 -9.25 -5.66
C CYS A 344 -10.61 -7.85 -5.26
N ALA A 345 -11.69 -7.32 -5.85
CA ALA A 345 -12.22 -6.02 -5.47
C ALA A 345 -12.71 -5.99 -4.02
N ALA A 346 -13.44 -7.01 -3.57
CA ALA A 346 -13.86 -7.13 -2.17
C ALA A 346 -12.67 -7.21 -1.20
N PHE A 347 -11.61 -7.90 -1.61
CA PHE A 347 -10.37 -8.03 -0.84
C PHE A 347 -9.66 -6.67 -0.69
N VAL A 348 -9.51 -5.92 -1.78
CA VAL A 348 -8.93 -4.57 -1.77
C VAL A 348 -9.78 -3.61 -0.94
N VAL A 349 -11.11 -3.65 -1.07
CA VAL A 349 -12.01 -2.82 -0.25
C VAL A 349 -11.84 -3.14 1.25
N ALA A 350 -11.72 -4.42 1.62
CA ALA A 350 -11.46 -4.80 3.01
C ALA A 350 -10.12 -4.24 3.52
N TYR A 351 -9.07 -4.31 2.70
CA TYR A 351 -7.77 -3.72 3.01
C TYR A 351 -7.87 -2.20 3.21
N GLU A 352 -8.55 -1.47 2.32
CA GLU A 352 -8.72 -0.01 2.44
C GLU A 352 -9.59 0.39 3.65
N ILE A 353 -10.63 -0.38 3.98
CA ILE A 353 -11.41 -0.15 5.21
C ILE A 353 -10.52 -0.25 6.44
N SER A 354 -9.60 -1.22 6.47
CA SER A 354 -8.69 -1.35 7.61
C SER A 354 -7.62 -0.27 7.65
N ASN A 355 -7.21 0.27 6.51
CA ASN A 355 -6.37 1.48 6.44
C ASN A 355 -7.05 2.71 7.05
N ILE A 356 -8.41 2.78 6.98
CA ILE A 356 -9.17 3.85 7.61
C ILE A 356 -9.31 3.64 9.13
N VAL A 357 -9.59 2.40 9.55
CA VAL A 357 -9.87 2.09 10.95
C VAL A 357 -8.59 1.92 11.77
N GLY A 358 -7.54 1.39 11.17
CA GLY A 358 -6.28 1.01 11.84
C GLY A 358 -5.62 2.17 12.58
N PRO A 359 -5.24 3.26 11.90
CA PRO A 359 -4.52 4.36 12.56
C PRO A 359 -5.29 5.02 13.70
N PRO A 360 -6.60 5.34 13.61
CA PRO A 360 -7.34 5.84 14.76
C PRO A 360 -7.40 4.85 15.93
N ALA A 361 -7.60 3.57 15.62
CA ALA A 361 -7.62 2.52 16.65
C ALA A 361 -6.24 2.37 17.33
N ALA A 362 -5.14 2.45 16.54
CA ALA A 362 -3.78 2.41 17.06
C ALA A 362 -3.47 3.65 17.92
N GLY A 363 -3.86 4.84 17.47
CA GLY A 363 -3.71 6.07 18.23
C GLY A 363 -4.44 6.01 19.57
N TYR A 364 -5.69 5.54 19.56
CA TYR A 364 -6.46 5.34 20.79
C TYR A 364 -5.84 4.27 21.70
N ALA A 365 -5.37 3.16 21.15
CA ALA A 365 -4.70 2.12 21.93
C ALA A 365 -3.43 2.62 22.61
N ILE A 366 -2.66 3.51 21.95
CA ILE A 366 -1.48 4.15 22.54
C ILE A 366 -1.91 5.06 23.70
N GLU A 367 -3.00 5.84 23.58
CA GLU A 367 -3.52 6.68 24.69
C GLU A 367 -3.96 5.85 25.91
N LEU A 368 -4.50 4.63 25.69
CA LEU A 368 -4.91 3.74 26.77
C LEU A 368 -3.73 3.07 27.48
N TRP A 369 -2.68 2.77 26.77
CA TRP A 369 -1.51 2.05 27.35
C TRP A 369 -0.21 2.48 26.66
N GLU A 370 0.32 3.61 27.06
CA GLU A 370 1.54 4.18 26.51
C GLU A 370 2.82 3.45 26.96
N PRO A 371 3.80 3.20 26.09
CA PRO A 371 3.75 3.22 24.62
C PRO A 371 3.30 1.87 24.03
N HIS A 372 2.91 0.90 24.87
CA HIS A 372 2.72 -0.50 24.49
C HIS A 372 1.39 -0.78 23.74
N GLY A 373 0.44 0.15 23.78
CA GLY A 373 -0.87 0.00 23.17
C GLY A 373 -0.83 -0.30 21.67
N LEU A 374 0.13 0.29 20.93
CA LEU A 374 0.35 -0.03 19.52
C LEU A 374 0.61 -1.53 19.32
N MET A 375 1.62 -2.06 20.02
CA MET A 375 2.04 -3.45 19.88
C MET A 375 0.98 -4.43 20.38
N ALA A 376 0.26 -4.05 21.45
CA ALA A 376 -0.87 -4.84 21.97
C ALA A 376 -2.02 -4.95 20.95
N LEU A 377 -2.40 -3.85 20.30
CA LEU A 377 -3.42 -3.85 19.26
C LEU A 377 -3.01 -4.70 18.05
N MET A 378 -1.75 -4.59 17.61
CA MET A 378 -1.25 -5.38 16.48
C MET A 378 -1.28 -6.88 16.82
N SER A 379 -0.83 -7.27 18.00
CA SER A 379 -0.90 -8.68 18.49
C SER A 379 -2.34 -9.18 18.59
N ALA A 380 -3.25 -8.37 19.13
CA ALA A 380 -4.66 -8.74 19.28
C ALA A 380 -5.36 -8.94 17.92
N SER A 381 -5.09 -8.06 16.94
CA SER A 381 -5.63 -8.19 15.59
C SER A 381 -5.15 -9.46 14.89
N ALA A 382 -3.86 -9.78 15.01
CA ALA A 382 -3.27 -11.00 14.47
C ALA A 382 -3.79 -12.26 15.19
N LEU A 383 -4.03 -12.21 16.51
CA LEU A 383 -4.63 -13.29 17.27
C LEU A 383 -6.05 -13.59 16.77
N LEU A 384 -6.88 -12.55 16.61
CA LEU A 384 -8.24 -12.69 16.10
C LEU A 384 -8.25 -13.37 14.72
N PHE A 385 -7.37 -12.93 13.82
CA PHE A 385 -7.20 -13.53 12.50
C PHE A 385 -6.78 -15.01 12.61
N THR A 386 -5.75 -15.30 13.41
CA THR A 386 -5.18 -16.64 13.54
C THR A 386 -6.21 -17.65 14.11
N VAL A 387 -6.98 -17.22 15.09
CA VAL A 387 -8.10 -18.02 15.63
C VAL A 387 -9.16 -18.25 14.54
N LEU A 388 -9.55 -17.23 13.81
CA LEU A 388 -10.59 -17.34 12.78
C LEU A 388 -10.17 -18.27 11.63
N ILE A 389 -8.93 -18.18 11.16
CA ILE A 389 -8.45 -19.05 10.07
C ILE A 389 -8.23 -20.49 10.55
N SER A 390 -7.80 -20.68 11.80
CA SER A 390 -7.61 -22.02 12.39
C SER A 390 -8.94 -22.72 12.65
N ALA A 391 -9.92 -22.05 13.26
CA ALA A 391 -11.23 -22.61 13.57
C ALA A 391 -11.98 -23.12 12.33
N ARG A 392 -11.91 -22.37 11.21
CA ARG A 392 -12.59 -22.76 9.96
C ARG A 392 -12.00 -24.01 9.29
N GLY A 393 -10.78 -24.44 9.65
CA GLY A 393 -10.18 -25.66 9.17
C GLY A 393 -10.69 -26.93 9.81
N ILE A 394 -11.14 -26.82 11.03
CA ILE A 394 -11.69 -27.96 11.79
C ILE A 394 -13.07 -28.37 11.24
N TYR A 395 -13.80 -27.46 10.59
CA TYR A 395 -15.14 -27.68 10.03
C TYR A 395 -15.20 -28.05 8.54
N ARG A 396 -14.06 -28.24 7.85
CA ARG A 396 -13.98 -28.51 6.41
C ARG A 396 -13.03 -29.66 6.05
N THR A 397 -12.94 -30.70 6.88
CA THR A 397 -12.42 -32.03 6.52
C THR A 397 -13.54 -32.95 6.10
#